data_16763a2fc1f8ae3af51c65743a0fbe63
#
_entry.id   16763a2fc1f8ae3af51c65743a0fbe63
#
_cell.length_a   1.000
_cell.length_b   1.000
_cell.length_c   1.000
_cell.angle_alpha   90.00
_cell.angle_beta   90.00
_cell.angle_gamma   90.00
#
_symmetry.space_group_name_H-M   'P 1'
#
loop_
_entity.id
_entity.type
_entity.pdbx_description
1 polymer ?
#
loop_
_entity_poly.entity_id
_entity_poly.type
_entity_poly.pdbx_seq_one_letter_code
_entity_poly.pdbx_strand_id
1 'polypeptide(L)'
;MNFRLYAGFLHIFLGMNQRLSQFSKTAGPGILFACTAIGVSHLVQSTRAGADYGFFIVGFVILVTLLKYPFFEFGSRYANSTQTSIIDGYKQLGKPALWLYFLLTISSMFFVTGAVGFVTAGFFENLFGIDYLGEWTIIILFAVCVSVLSIGKYNVLDSLIKIIAIVLVVSTVSAFLLTLYNGPLEPVAGFEPKDLWDISGIFFLLALMGWMPTAVDLSSWNSLWTLERMKQTKYKPSLKQTLFEFRLAYLITGILAIMFVILGSFIFYGSGEELPNSNSQFANKIVQLYTHTIGDWSYIIIAASAFTVMFGTIIAVLDGYSRSLQRTIELIFTKKEEKIRIKFRTFYLVFLFLLSGGSLVVVFQFGNNLKELVDFATVLSFVIAPIIGIFNFRLVTGKHLPKDSQPSMLLKVLSVAGIVFLSGFALFFLIAKFYLS
;
A
#
# COMPACT_ATOMS: atom_id res chain seq x y z
N MET A 1 13.26 -53.89 2.85
CA MET A 1 12.96 -52.88 1.80
C MET A 1 12.50 -51.50 2.32
N ASN A 2 12.51 -51.27 3.64
CA ASN A 2 11.91 -50.00 4.20
C ASN A 2 12.90 -48.93 4.67
N PHE A 3 14.20 -49.21 4.77
CA PHE A 3 15.15 -48.20 5.33
C PHE A 3 15.47 -47.04 4.37
N ARG A 4 15.52 -47.31 3.06
CA ARG A 4 15.77 -46.25 2.03
C ARG A 4 14.58 -45.33 1.83
N LEU A 5 13.35 -45.81 1.99
CA LEU A 5 12.13 -45.01 1.93
C LEU A 5 12.03 -44.07 3.15
N TYR A 6 12.36 -44.59 4.35
CA TYR A 6 12.37 -43.79 5.59
C TYR A 6 13.46 -42.69 5.56
N ALA A 7 14.66 -43.02 5.08
CA ALA A 7 15.74 -42.01 4.94
C ALA A 7 15.39 -40.91 3.92
N GLY A 8 14.74 -41.29 2.79
CA GLY A 8 14.24 -40.30 1.81
C GLY A 8 13.15 -39.40 2.35
N PHE A 9 12.19 -39.97 3.10
CA PHE A 9 11.11 -39.19 3.74
C PHE A 9 11.67 -38.21 4.83
N LEU A 10 12.62 -38.70 5.64
CA LEU A 10 13.29 -37.89 6.67
C LEU A 10 14.09 -36.74 6.04
N HIS A 11 14.79 -36.98 4.93
CA HIS A 11 15.54 -35.97 4.16
C HIS A 11 14.61 -34.89 3.58
N ILE A 12 13.47 -35.29 3.03
CA ILE A 12 12.44 -34.38 2.48
C ILE A 12 11.83 -33.56 3.63
N PHE A 13 11.51 -34.20 4.77
CA PHE A 13 10.90 -33.54 5.93
C PHE A 13 11.85 -32.54 6.61
N LEU A 14 13.13 -32.92 6.78
CA LEU A 14 14.17 -32.02 7.30
C LEU A 14 14.46 -30.87 6.34
N GLY A 15 14.51 -31.13 5.04
CA GLY A 15 14.67 -30.10 4.02
C GLY A 15 13.47 -29.14 3.96
N MET A 16 12.26 -29.63 4.15
CA MET A 16 11.03 -28.80 4.23
C MET A 16 11.02 -27.93 5.49
N ASN A 17 11.39 -28.48 6.67
CA ASN A 17 11.51 -27.72 7.92
C ASN A 17 12.58 -26.61 7.84
N GLN A 18 13.72 -26.89 7.21
CA GLN A 18 14.74 -25.87 6.97
C GLN A 18 14.25 -24.76 6.05
N ARG A 19 13.56 -25.09 4.96
CA ARG A 19 12.98 -24.10 4.02
C ARG A 19 11.91 -23.25 4.70
N LEU A 20 11.02 -23.86 5.48
CA LEU A 20 10.01 -23.14 6.27
C LEU A 20 10.64 -22.20 7.30
N SER A 21 11.67 -22.64 8.02
CA SER A 21 12.41 -21.83 8.96
C SER A 21 13.13 -20.66 8.27
N GLN A 22 13.75 -20.88 7.12
CA GLN A 22 14.37 -19.80 6.34
C GLN A 22 13.35 -18.82 5.79
N PHE A 23 12.21 -19.32 5.30
CA PHE A 23 11.11 -18.48 4.82
C PHE A 23 10.57 -17.62 5.98
N SER A 24 10.32 -18.18 7.16
CA SER A 24 9.84 -17.41 8.32
C SER A 24 10.80 -16.32 8.77
N LYS A 25 12.13 -16.51 8.62
CA LYS A 25 13.14 -15.49 8.90
C LYS A 25 13.19 -14.40 7.84
N THR A 26 12.90 -14.75 6.59
CA THR A 26 12.86 -13.80 5.45
C THR A 26 11.54 -13.03 5.41
N ALA A 27 10.43 -13.72 5.69
CA ALA A 27 9.09 -13.16 5.63
C ALA A 27 8.90 -12.02 6.65
N GLY A 28 8.40 -10.92 6.18
CA GLY A 28 8.15 -9.71 6.97
C GLY A 28 7.97 -8.49 6.07
N PRO A 29 8.99 -8.07 5.30
CA PRO A 29 8.89 -6.88 4.47
C PRO A 29 7.76 -6.93 3.44
N GLY A 30 7.58 -8.06 2.73
CA GLY A 30 6.48 -8.24 1.80
C GLY A 30 5.12 -8.35 2.50
N ILE A 31 5.06 -8.95 3.70
CA ILE A 31 3.83 -8.95 4.50
C ILE A 31 3.46 -7.52 4.90
N LEU A 32 4.43 -6.72 5.38
CA LEU A 32 4.20 -5.31 5.69
C LEU A 32 3.79 -4.52 4.44
N PHE A 33 4.43 -4.80 3.30
CA PHE A 33 4.03 -4.23 2.02
C PHE A 33 2.57 -4.56 1.69
N ALA A 34 2.17 -5.83 1.76
CA ALA A 34 0.80 -6.25 1.48
C ALA A 34 -0.20 -5.63 2.47
N CYS A 35 0.09 -5.64 3.78
CA CYS A 35 -0.78 -5.01 4.78
C CYS A 35 -0.92 -3.49 4.57
N THR A 36 0.15 -2.82 4.11
CA THR A 36 0.08 -1.38 3.80
C THR A 36 -0.69 -1.13 2.50
N ALA A 37 -0.53 -2.00 1.51
CA ALA A 37 -1.19 -1.89 0.23
C ALA A 37 -2.68 -2.26 0.29
N ILE A 38 -3.04 -3.33 1.05
CA ILE A 38 -4.43 -3.76 1.23
C ILE A 38 -5.11 -2.85 2.28
N GLY A 39 -5.29 -1.61 1.94
CA GLY A 39 -5.92 -0.59 2.77
C GLY A 39 -6.90 0.22 1.91
N VAL A 40 -6.75 1.54 1.91
CA VAL A 40 -7.61 2.47 1.16
C VAL A 40 -7.64 2.14 -0.35
N SER A 41 -6.52 1.73 -0.93
CA SER A 41 -6.46 1.37 -2.35
C SER A 41 -7.42 0.24 -2.73
N HIS A 42 -7.63 -0.74 -1.85
CA HIS A 42 -8.48 -1.90 -2.08
C HIS A 42 -9.90 -1.65 -1.59
N LEU A 43 -10.05 -1.36 -0.29
CA LEU A 43 -11.36 -1.18 0.34
C LEU A 43 -12.13 0.04 -0.20
N VAL A 44 -11.43 1.10 -0.58
CA VAL A 44 -12.07 2.33 -1.08
C VAL A 44 -11.96 2.42 -2.60
N GLN A 45 -10.76 2.56 -3.15
CA GLN A 45 -10.58 2.88 -4.57
C GLN A 45 -10.99 1.74 -5.51
N SER A 46 -10.60 0.47 -5.21
CA SER A 46 -11.01 -0.66 -6.06
C SER A 46 -12.52 -0.88 -6.02
N THR A 47 -13.14 -0.79 -4.84
CA THR A 47 -14.60 -0.96 -4.71
C THR A 47 -15.36 0.17 -5.42
N ARG A 48 -14.93 1.43 -5.28
CA ARG A 48 -15.49 2.57 -6.02
C ARG A 48 -15.33 2.40 -7.54
N ALA A 49 -14.16 1.93 -7.97
CA ALA A 49 -13.91 1.68 -9.39
C ALA A 49 -14.91 0.68 -9.97
N GLY A 50 -15.16 -0.42 -9.27
CA GLY A 50 -16.17 -1.40 -9.66
C GLY A 50 -17.59 -0.84 -9.62
N ALA A 51 -17.95 -0.12 -8.56
CA ALA A 51 -19.26 0.48 -8.36
C ALA A 51 -19.61 1.54 -9.43
N ASP A 52 -18.64 2.38 -9.80
CA ASP A 52 -18.85 3.49 -10.72
C ASP A 52 -18.71 3.10 -12.20
N TYR A 53 -17.77 2.17 -12.53
CA TYR A 53 -17.38 1.87 -13.93
C TYR A 53 -17.50 0.39 -14.31
N GLY A 54 -18.01 -0.44 -13.42
CA GLY A 54 -18.23 -1.86 -13.68
C GLY A 54 -16.95 -2.64 -13.99
N PHE A 55 -17.08 -3.71 -14.79
CA PHE A 55 -15.97 -4.61 -15.12
C PHE A 55 -14.87 -4.01 -16.00
N PHE A 56 -15.21 -2.99 -16.80
CA PHE A 56 -14.26 -2.40 -17.75
C PHE A 56 -12.99 -1.92 -17.07
N ILE A 57 -13.09 -1.41 -15.85
CA ILE A 57 -11.98 -0.86 -15.07
C ILE A 57 -10.94 -1.93 -14.64
N VAL A 58 -11.29 -3.21 -14.62
CA VAL A 58 -10.39 -4.32 -14.26
C VAL A 58 -9.15 -4.34 -15.14
N GLY A 59 -9.31 -4.04 -16.44
CA GLY A 59 -8.20 -3.96 -17.39
C GLY A 59 -7.14 -2.92 -16.98
N PHE A 60 -7.57 -1.76 -16.49
CA PHE A 60 -6.66 -0.71 -16.02
C PHE A 60 -5.96 -1.11 -14.71
N VAL A 61 -6.67 -1.78 -13.79
CA VAL A 61 -6.09 -2.28 -12.54
C VAL A 61 -4.99 -3.31 -12.82
N ILE A 62 -5.22 -4.26 -13.73
CA ILE A 62 -4.22 -5.23 -14.16
C ILE A 62 -3.03 -4.52 -14.82
N LEU A 63 -3.29 -3.64 -15.76
CA LEU A 63 -2.26 -2.91 -16.52
C LEU A 63 -1.34 -2.12 -15.58
N VAL A 64 -1.91 -1.28 -14.71
CA VAL A 64 -1.09 -0.45 -13.81
C VAL A 64 -0.36 -1.27 -12.77
N THR A 65 -0.98 -2.36 -12.26
CA THR A 65 -0.33 -3.28 -11.34
C THR A 65 0.89 -3.93 -11.99
N LEU A 66 0.78 -4.39 -13.23
CA LEU A 66 1.91 -4.96 -13.97
C LEU A 66 3.01 -3.92 -14.24
N LEU A 67 2.65 -2.72 -14.69
CA LEU A 67 3.60 -1.67 -15.05
C LEU A 67 4.35 -1.09 -13.85
N LYS A 68 3.73 -1.05 -12.66
CA LYS A 68 4.35 -0.55 -11.42
C LYS A 68 5.17 -1.62 -10.68
N TYR A 69 4.95 -2.92 -10.96
CA TYR A 69 5.65 -4.03 -10.30
C TYR A 69 7.17 -3.85 -10.20
N PRO A 70 7.90 -3.48 -11.28
CA PRO A 70 9.35 -3.33 -11.21
C PRO A 70 9.81 -2.32 -10.15
N PHE A 71 9.11 -1.20 -10.02
CA PHE A 71 9.52 -0.11 -9.13
C PHE A 71 9.51 -0.54 -7.67
N PHE A 72 8.57 -1.39 -7.27
CA PHE A 72 8.49 -1.94 -5.93
C PHE A 72 9.53 -3.05 -5.70
N GLU A 73 9.72 -3.97 -6.67
CA GLU A 73 10.74 -5.02 -6.59
C GLU A 73 12.14 -4.42 -6.41
N PHE A 74 12.40 -3.28 -7.06
CA PHE A 74 13.70 -2.63 -7.01
C PHE A 74 14.09 -2.16 -5.61
N GLY A 75 13.14 -1.80 -4.76
CA GLY A 75 13.39 -1.48 -3.35
C GLY A 75 13.99 -2.66 -2.58
N SER A 76 13.34 -3.82 -2.63
CA SER A 76 13.82 -5.06 -2.00
C SER A 76 15.12 -5.57 -2.62
N ARG A 77 15.22 -5.52 -3.94
CA ARG A 77 16.41 -5.93 -4.71
C ARG A 77 17.62 -5.11 -4.31
N TYR A 78 17.49 -3.79 -4.28
CA TYR A 78 18.56 -2.88 -3.90
C TYR A 78 19.02 -3.11 -2.46
N ALA A 79 18.07 -3.16 -1.52
CA ALA A 79 18.38 -3.38 -0.11
C ALA A 79 19.09 -4.71 0.16
N ASN A 80 18.63 -5.80 -0.47
CA ASN A 80 19.27 -7.10 -0.31
C ASN A 80 20.69 -7.11 -0.89
N SER A 81 20.86 -6.55 -2.08
CA SER A 81 22.15 -6.63 -2.81
C SER A 81 23.23 -5.70 -2.25
N THR A 82 22.83 -4.52 -1.78
CA THR A 82 23.77 -3.48 -1.30
C THR A 82 23.89 -3.40 0.21
N GLN A 83 22.96 -4.01 0.95
CA GLN A 83 22.84 -3.88 2.41
C GLN A 83 22.66 -2.42 2.88
N THR A 84 22.14 -1.57 1.97
CA THR A 84 21.77 -0.16 2.23
C THR A 84 20.38 0.10 1.69
N SER A 85 19.70 1.15 2.16
CA SER A 85 18.36 1.46 1.65
C SER A 85 18.44 2.08 0.24
N ILE A 86 17.32 2.02 -0.49
CA ILE A 86 17.24 2.66 -1.80
C ILE A 86 17.35 4.19 -1.68
N ILE A 87 17.05 4.77 -0.50
CA ILE A 87 17.26 6.19 -0.19
C ILE A 87 18.75 6.52 -0.15
N ASP A 88 19.60 5.60 0.36
CA ASP A 88 21.07 5.73 0.25
C ASP A 88 21.50 5.76 -1.21
N GLY A 89 20.83 4.97 -2.04
CA GLY A 89 21.02 4.98 -3.49
C GLY A 89 20.68 6.33 -4.11
N TYR A 90 19.62 7.00 -3.71
CA TYR A 90 19.28 8.34 -4.23
C TYR A 90 20.40 9.35 -3.95
N LYS A 91 21.07 9.26 -2.79
CA LYS A 91 22.28 10.06 -2.53
C LYS A 91 23.41 9.75 -3.52
N GLN A 92 23.53 8.48 -3.96
CA GLN A 92 24.54 8.07 -4.94
C GLN A 92 24.22 8.58 -6.37
N LEU A 93 22.93 8.76 -6.70
CA LEU A 93 22.51 9.45 -7.93
C LEU A 93 22.86 10.94 -7.93
N GLY A 94 23.08 11.52 -6.75
CA GLY A 94 23.47 12.90 -6.55
C GLY A 94 22.61 13.64 -5.53
N LYS A 95 23.16 14.76 -5.02
CA LYS A 95 22.42 15.61 -4.07
C LYS A 95 21.05 16.07 -4.60
N PRO A 96 20.90 16.47 -5.89
CA PRO A 96 19.60 16.89 -6.41
C PRO A 96 18.54 15.77 -6.34
N ALA A 97 18.91 14.51 -6.61
CA ALA A 97 17.97 13.39 -6.53
C ALA A 97 17.48 13.16 -5.09
N LEU A 98 18.36 13.25 -4.10
CA LEU A 98 18.01 13.12 -2.70
C LEU A 98 17.11 14.27 -2.21
N TRP A 99 17.41 15.53 -2.61
CA TRP A 99 16.57 16.68 -2.29
C TRP A 99 15.21 16.61 -2.97
N LEU A 100 15.15 16.17 -4.24
CA LEU A 100 13.88 15.99 -4.94
C LEU A 100 13.04 14.92 -4.25
N TYR A 101 13.63 13.79 -3.87
CA TYR A 101 12.94 12.75 -3.09
C TYR A 101 12.39 13.33 -1.76
N PHE A 102 13.19 14.12 -1.05
CA PHE A 102 12.75 14.78 0.19
C PHE A 102 11.55 15.70 -0.03
N LEU A 103 11.59 16.54 -1.06
CA LEU A 103 10.50 17.46 -1.38
C LEU A 103 9.22 16.70 -1.78
N LEU A 104 9.35 15.66 -2.62
CA LEU A 104 8.21 14.82 -3.01
C LEU A 104 7.60 14.10 -1.81
N THR A 105 8.42 13.61 -0.89
CA THR A 105 7.95 12.96 0.34
C THR A 105 7.18 13.94 1.23
N ILE A 106 7.71 15.14 1.46
CA ILE A 106 7.02 16.16 2.28
C ILE A 106 5.71 16.62 1.63
N SER A 107 5.68 16.77 0.31
CA SER A 107 4.47 17.22 -0.39
C SER A 107 3.32 16.22 -0.30
N SER A 108 3.61 14.92 -0.20
CA SER A 108 2.59 13.86 -0.20
C SER A 108 2.23 13.33 1.19
N MET A 109 3.17 13.32 2.13
CA MET A 109 3.06 12.55 3.37
C MET A 109 1.83 12.92 4.22
N PHE A 110 1.49 14.21 4.30
CA PHE A 110 0.36 14.66 5.11
C PHE A 110 -0.99 14.25 4.52
N PHE A 111 -1.14 14.37 3.20
CA PHE A 111 -2.35 14.00 2.49
C PHE A 111 -2.56 12.47 2.49
N VAL A 112 -1.50 11.72 2.22
CA VAL A 112 -1.55 10.24 2.22
C VAL A 112 -1.87 9.72 3.63
N THR A 113 -1.19 10.23 4.65
CA THR A 113 -1.43 9.82 6.04
C THR A 113 -2.81 10.28 6.52
N GLY A 114 -3.23 11.49 6.16
CA GLY A 114 -4.56 12.03 6.47
C GLY A 114 -5.67 11.18 5.85
N ALA A 115 -5.57 10.86 4.56
CA ALA A 115 -6.54 10.02 3.86
C ALA A 115 -6.66 8.62 4.50
N VAL A 116 -5.53 7.97 4.76
CA VAL A 116 -5.52 6.65 5.42
C VAL A 116 -6.09 6.73 6.84
N GLY A 117 -5.73 7.75 7.61
CA GLY A 117 -6.24 7.97 8.96
C GLY A 117 -7.75 8.22 8.97
N PHE A 118 -8.25 9.02 8.04
CA PHE A 118 -9.68 9.35 7.93
C PHE A 118 -10.53 8.12 7.59
N VAL A 119 -10.09 7.31 6.62
CA VAL A 119 -10.74 6.03 6.30
C VAL A 119 -10.70 5.07 7.50
N THR A 120 -9.56 5.01 8.21
CA THR A 120 -9.41 4.15 9.40
C THR A 120 -10.37 4.56 10.51
N ALA A 121 -10.54 5.88 10.73
CA ALA A 121 -11.50 6.42 11.69
C ALA A 121 -12.95 6.00 11.34
N GLY A 122 -13.33 6.04 10.06
CA GLY A 122 -14.64 5.59 9.62
C GLY A 122 -14.91 4.10 9.91
N PHE A 123 -13.92 3.22 9.68
CA PHE A 123 -14.07 1.81 10.04
C PHE A 123 -14.11 1.59 11.55
N PHE A 124 -13.41 2.40 12.34
CA PHE A 124 -13.49 2.37 13.79
C PHE A 124 -14.89 2.80 14.28
N GLU A 125 -15.38 3.93 13.78
CA GLU A 125 -16.71 4.45 14.10
C GLU A 125 -17.80 3.44 13.75
N ASN A 126 -17.71 2.84 12.56
CA ASN A 126 -18.67 1.83 12.11
C ASN A 126 -18.64 0.56 12.98
N LEU A 127 -17.46 0.10 13.39
CA LEU A 127 -17.31 -1.11 14.22
C LEU A 127 -17.92 -0.94 15.61
N PHE A 128 -17.75 0.24 16.22
CA PHE A 128 -18.16 0.50 17.60
C PHE A 128 -19.47 1.29 17.72
N GLY A 129 -20.05 1.76 16.60
CA GLY A 129 -21.26 2.56 16.59
C GLY A 129 -21.09 3.92 17.27
N ILE A 130 -19.93 4.58 17.10
CA ILE A 130 -19.52 5.79 17.81
C ILE A 130 -19.31 7.00 16.88
N ASP A 131 -20.07 7.09 15.81
CA ASP A 131 -20.02 8.20 14.85
C ASP A 131 -20.32 9.59 15.47
N TYR A 132 -20.95 9.60 16.65
CA TYR A 132 -21.19 10.82 17.43
C TYR A 132 -19.93 11.51 17.98
N LEU A 133 -18.77 10.84 17.98
CA LEU A 133 -17.49 11.44 18.42
C LEU A 133 -16.91 12.42 17.38
N GLY A 134 -17.29 12.29 16.10
CA GLY A 134 -16.85 13.17 15.03
C GLY A 134 -15.34 13.27 14.94
N GLU A 135 -14.82 14.50 14.95
CA GLU A 135 -13.36 14.75 14.80
C GLU A 135 -12.50 14.14 15.92
N TRP A 136 -13.05 13.88 17.10
CA TRP A 136 -12.32 13.26 18.20
C TRP A 136 -11.88 11.84 17.87
N THR A 137 -12.62 11.10 17.06
CA THR A 137 -12.27 9.74 16.66
C THR A 137 -10.88 9.70 16.01
N ILE A 138 -10.63 10.57 15.05
CA ILE A 138 -9.36 10.58 14.34
C ILE A 138 -8.20 11.07 15.23
N ILE A 139 -8.46 12.04 16.12
CA ILE A 139 -7.44 12.51 17.09
C ILE A 139 -7.03 11.36 18.01
N ILE A 140 -7.98 10.65 18.59
CA ILE A 140 -7.74 9.48 19.45
C ILE A 140 -6.98 8.40 18.68
N LEU A 141 -7.41 8.11 17.44
CA LEU A 141 -6.75 7.11 16.58
C LEU A 141 -5.27 7.45 16.36
N PHE A 142 -4.97 8.70 15.98
CA PHE A 142 -3.57 9.13 15.80
C PHE A 142 -2.77 9.09 17.10
N ALA A 143 -3.37 9.50 18.23
CA ALA A 143 -2.72 9.43 19.54
C ALA A 143 -2.38 7.98 19.93
N VAL A 144 -3.27 7.03 19.65
CA VAL A 144 -3.02 5.59 19.86
C VAL A 144 -1.90 5.10 18.95
N CYS A 145 -1.92 5.43 17.65
CA CYS A 145 -0.87 5.02 16.71
C CYS A 145 0.50 5.57 17.12
N VAL A 146 0.59 6.86 17.46
CA VAL A 146 1.81 7.50 17.94
C VAL A 146 2.31 6.85 19.23
N SER A 147 1.42 6.54 20.17
CA SER A 147 1.78 5.87 21.44
C SER A 147 2.35 4.47 21.19
N VAL A 148 1.69 3.67 20.32
CA VAL A 148 2.16 2.32 19.96
C VAL A 148 3.55 2.37 19.34
N LEU A 149 3.77 3.26 18.37
CA LEU A 149 5.05 3.41 17.67
C LEU A 149 6.14 3.97 18.59
N SER A 150 5.79 4.86 19.51
CA SER A 150 6.73 5.45 20.48
C SER A 150 7.20 4.45 21.53
N ILE A 151 6.32 3.55 21.98
CA ILE A 151 6.65 2.52 23.00
C ILE A 151 7.49 1.39 22.39
N GLY A 152 7.37 1.18 21.07
CA GLY A 152 8.17 0.17 20.36
C GLY A 152 7.72 -1.28 20.61
N LYS A 153 6.53 -1.52 21.16
CA LYS A 153 5.94 -2.87 21.35
C LYS A 153 5.24 -3.36 20.08
N TYR A 154 5.84 -3.07 18.93
CA TYR A 154 5.29 -3.40 17.61
C TYR A 154 5.07 -4.91 17.38
N ASN A 155 5.85 -5.77 18.04
CA ASN A 155 5.80 -7.23 17.78
C ASN A 155 4.43 -7.87 18.08
N VAL A 156 3.73 -7.43 19.14
CA VAL A 156 2.40 -7.97 19.50
C VAL A 156 1.36 -7.52 18.47
N LEU A 157 1.41 -6.23 18.12
CA LEU A 157 0.54 -5.64 17.13
C LEU A 157 0.76 -6.26 15.75
N ASP A 158 2.01 -6.45 15.32
CA ASP A 158 2.38 -7.11 14.06
C ASP A 158 1.78 -8.52 13.96
N SER A 159 1.79 -9.28 15.04
CA SER A 159 1.19 -10.62 15.06
C SER A 159 -0.33 -10.58 14.93
N LEU A 160 -1.00 -9.67 15.65
CA LEU A 160 -2.46 -9.50 15.56
C LEU A 160 -2.88 -9.04 14.18
N ILE A 161 -2.22 -8.03 13.61
CA ILE A 161 -2.50 -7.52 12.26
C ILE A 161 -2.37 -8.64 11.23
N LYS A 162 -1.36 -9.49 11.32
CA LYS A 162 -1.19 -10.62 10.40
C LYS A 162 -2.33 -11.63 10.46
N ILE A 163 -2.79 -11.97 11.66
CA ILE A 163 -3.92 -12.90 11.84
C ILE A 163 -5.20 -12.31 11.22
N ILE A 164 -5.49 -11.06 11.52
CA ILE A 164 -6.70 -10.41 11.04
C ILE A 164 -6.63 -10.12 9.53
N ALA A 165 -5.45 -9.80 9.00
CA ALA A 165 -5.24 -9.71 7.56
C ALA A 165 -5.55 -11.04 6.85
N ILE A 166 -5.19 -12.18 7.45
CA ILE A 166 -5.56 -13.50 6.92
C ILE A 166 -7.08 -13.67 6.94
N VAL A 167 -7.76 -13.28 8.03
CA VAL A 167 -9.23 -13.34 8.12
C VAL A 167 -9.88 -12.48 7.03
N LEU A 168 -9.38 -11.25 6.81
CA LEU A 168 -9.87 -10.40 5.73
C LEU A 168 -9.67 -11.02 4.34
N VAL A 169 -8.49 -11.59 4.08
CA VAL A 169 -8.21 -12.28 2.81
C VAL A 169 -9.18 -13.45 2.61
N VAL A 170 -9.35 -14.29 3.63
CA VAL A 170 -10.26 -15.44 3.56
C VAL A 170 -11.70 -14.99 3.34
N SER A 171 -12.18 -13.99 4.09
CA SER A 171 -13.54 -13.47 3.91
C SER A 171 -13.74 -12.78 2.56
N THR A 172 -12.72 -12.05 2.04
CA THR A 172 -12.78 -11.46 0.70
C THR A 172 -12.87 -12.54 -0.39
N VAL A 173 -12.05 -13.59 -0.31
CA VAL A 173 -12.12 -14.72 -1.25
C VAL A 173 -13.48 -15.41 -1.16
N SER A 174 -14.00 -15.65 0.05
CA SER A 174 -15.33 -16.26 0.26
C SER A 174 -16.44 -15.39 -0.33
N ALA A 175 -16.45 -14.09 -0.03
CA ALA A 175 -17.40 -13.15 -0.60
C ALA A 175 -17.32 -13.11 -2.12
N PHE A 176 -16.11 -13.09 -2.67
CA PHE A 176 -15.88 -13.10 -4.11
C PHE A 176 -16.45 -14.34 -4.80
N LEU A 177 -16.18 -15.54 -4.26
CA LEU A 177 -16.71 -16.79 -4.81
C LEU A 177 -18.23 -16.88 -4.74
N LEU A 178 -18.83 -16.44 -3.62
CA LEU A 178 -20.28 -16.40 -3.46
C LEU A 178 -20.92 -15.36 -4.39
N THR A 179 -20.30 -14.20 -4.55
CA THR A 179 -20.76 -13.18 -5.50
C THR A 179 -20.72 -13.67 -6.93
N LEU A 180 -19.65 -14.40 -7.33
CA LEU A 180 -19.58 -15.01 -8.65
C LEU A 180 -20.68 -16.08 -8.86
N TYR A 181 -21.02 -16.82 -7.80
CA TYR A 181 -22.10 -17.83 -7.87
C TYR A 181 -23.48 -17.19 -8.02
N ASN A 182 -23.73 -16.08 -7.31
CA ASN A 182 -25.02 -15.36 -7.36
C ASN A 182 -25.17 -14.51 -8.64
N GLY A 183 -24.07 -14.14 -9.29
CA GLY A 183 -24.06 -13.25 -10.45
C GLY A 183 -24.17 -11.75 -10.08
N PRO A 184 -24.06 -10.84 -11.07
CA PRO A 184 -24.20 -9.42 -10.86
C PRO A 184 -25.67 -9.04 -10.61
N LEU A 185 -25.88 -7.95 -9.87
CA LEU A 185 -27.22 -7.33 -9.75
C LEU A 185 -27.69 -6.82 -11.12
N GLU A 186 -28.97 -7.00 -11.40
CA GLU A 186 -29.58 -6.38 -12.58
C GLU A 186 -29.67 -4.86 -12.37
N PRO A 187 -29.27 -4.06 -13.38
CA PRO A 187 -29.36 -2.62 -13.29
C PRO A 187 -30.81 -2.14 -13.09
N VAL A 188 -30.99 -1.13 -12.23
CA VAL A 188 -32.31 -0.49 -12.05
C VAL A 188 -32.75 0.21 -13.33
N ALA A 189 -34.07 0.32 -13.53
CA ALA A 189 -34.63 0.99 -14.69
C ALA A 189 -34.14 2.45 -14.77
N GLY A 190 -33.60 2.84 -15.93
CA GLY A 190 -33.05 4.18 -16.16
C GLY A 190 -31.60 4.37 -15.72
N PHE A 191 -30.88 3.30 -15.36
CA PHE A 191 -29.46 3.41 -15.06
C PHE A 191 -28.64 3.84 -16.28
N GLU A 192 -27.89 4.92 -16.13
CA GLU A 192 -26.92 5.40 -17.13
C GLU A 192 -25.51 5.18 -16.59
N PRO A 193 -24.64 4.41 -17.30
CA PRO A 193 -23.25 4.21 -16.90
C PRO A 193 -22.48 5.54 -16.89
N LYS A 194 -21.63 5.75 -15.87
CA LYS A 194 -20.70 6.87 -15.85
C LYS A 194 -19.70 6.73 -17.00
N ASP A 195 -19.45 7.81 -17.73
CA ASP A 195 -18.44 7.82 -18.77
C ASP A 195 -17.03 7.91 -18.16
N LEU A 196 -16.21 6.88 -18.40
CA LEU A 196 -14.82 6.88 -17.96
C LEU A 196 -13.95 7.89 -18.70
N TRP A 197 -14.39 8.31 -19.89
CA TRP A 197 -13.61 9.18 -20.77
C TRP A 197 -13.98 10.66 -20.67
N ASP A 198 -14.95 10.99 -19.84
CA ASP A 198 -15.18 12.37 -19.45
C ASP A 198 -14.07 12.86 -18.48
N ILE A 199 -14.06 14.15 -18.20
CA ILE A 199 -13.05 14.76 -17.33
C ILE A 199 -13.05 14.10 -15.94
N SER A 200 -14.21 13.82 -15.37
CA SER A 200 -14.35 13.25 -14.02
C SER A 200 -13.89 11.80 -13.99
N GLY A 201 -14.21 11.00 -15.01
CA GLY A 201 -13.78 9.63 -15.17
C GLY A 201 -12.25 9.51 -15.34
N ILE A 202 -11.66 10.39 -16.14
CA ILE A 202 -10.20 10.44 -16.30
C ILE A 202 -9.51 10.82 -14.98
N PHE A 203 -10.04 11.79 -14.22
CA PHE A 203 -9.50 12.13 -12.90
C PHE A 203 -9.60 10.96 -11.92
N PHE A 204 -10.72 10.26 -11.92
CA PHE A 204 -10.89 9.06 -11.11
C PHE A 204 -9.92 7.94 -11.54
N LEU A 205 -9.73 7.75 -12.83
CA LEU A 205 -8.77 6.76 -13.36
C LEU A 205 -7.34 7.06 -12.89
N LEU A 206 -6.93 8.32 -12.90
CA LEU A 206 -5.64 8.76 -12.36
C LEU A 206 -5.52 8.50 -10.87
N ALA A 207 -6.58 8.82 -10.11
CA ALA A 207 -6.64 8.54 -8.68
C ALA A 207 -6.52 7.03 -8.41
N LEU A 208 -7.30 6.21 -9.11
CA LEU A 208 -7.22 4.75 -9.01
C LEU A 208 -5.80 4.24 -9.29
N MET A 209 -5.21 4.65 -10.41
CA MET A 209 -3.87 4.22 -10.81
C MET A 209 -2.78 4.70 -9.83
N GLY A 210 -3.00 5.80 -9.12
CA GLY A 210 -2.07 6.35 -8.14
C GLY A 210 -1.73 5.35 -7.03
N TRP A 211 -2.75 4.70 -6.48
CA TRP A 211 -2.60 3.73 -5.40
C TRP A 211 -2.84 2.27 -5.83
N MET A 212 -2.91 1.95 -7.12
CA MET A 212 -2.97 0.57 -7.57
C MET A 212 -1.58 -0.01 -7.87
N PRO A 213 -1.22 -1.13 -7.21
CA PRO A 213 -1.85 -1.70 -6.02
C PRO A 213 -1.53 -0.89 -4.76
N THR A 214 -0.62 0.10 -4.82
CA THR A 214 -0.27 1.07 -3.77
C THR A 214 0.57 2.22 -4.33
N ALA A 215 0.91 3.23 -3.51
CA ALA A 215 1.81 4.32 -3.87
C ALA A 215 3.26 3.84 -4.08
N VAL A 216 3.96 4.39 -5.08
CA VAL A 216 5.33 3.94 -5.44
C VAL A 216 6.36 4.27 -4.33
N ASP A 217 6.06 5.21 -3.44
CA ASP A 217 6.85 5.55 -2.25
C ASP A 217 7.15 4.33 -1.38
N LEU A 218 6.22 3.34 -1.33
CA LEU A 218 6.41 2.10 -0.58
C LEU A 218 7.66 1.33 -1.03
N SER A 219 8.20 1.58 -2.22
CA SER A 219 9.48 0.99 -2.65
C SER A 219 10.63 1.36 -1.71
N SER A 220 10.63 2.60 -1.19
CA SER A 220 11.63 3.08 -0.24
C SER A 220 11.42 2.49 1.15
N TRP A 221 10.19 2.42 1.63
CA TRP A 221 9.85 1.81 2.91
C TRP A 221 10.15 0.31 2.93
N ASN A 222 9.79 -0.39 1.86
CA ASN A 222 10.08 -1.81 1.70
C ASN A 222 11.59 -2.10 1.74
N SER A 223 12.41 -1.21 1.17
CA SER A 223 13.86 -1.30 1.28
C SER A 223 14.36 -1.16 2.73
N LEU A 224 13.78 -0.24 3.50
CA LEU A 224 14.08 -0.04 4.92
C LEU A 224 13.63 -1.23 5.77
N TRP A 225 12.41 -1.73 5.55
CA TRP A 225 11.88 -2.91 6.25
C TRP A 225 12.69 -4.18 5.95
N THR A 226 13.18 -4.33 4.71
CA THR A 226 14.07 -5.44 4.33
C THR A 226 15.35 -5.42 5.16
N LEU A 227 15.97 -4.27 5.34
CA LEU A 227 17.16 -4.13 6.18
C LEU A 227 16.85 -4.36 7.65
N GLU A 228 15.75 -3.84 8.14
CA GLU A 228 15.35 -4.01 9.54
C GLU A 228 15.06 -5.48 9.86
N ARG A 229 14.39 -6.21 8.95
CA ARG A 229 14.15 -7.65 9.11
C ARG A 229 15.44 -8.45 9.19
N MET A 230 16.42 -8.14 8.34
CA MET A 230 17.74 -8.77 8.39
C MET A 230 18.44 -8.53 9.73
N LYS A 231 18.32 -7.33 10.31
CA LYS A 231 18.88 -7.02 11.64
C LYS A 231 18.17 -7.78 12.74
N GLN A 232 16.83 -7.80 12.73
CA GLN A 232 16.02 -8.48 13.75
C GLN A 232 16.28 -9.98 13.79
N THR A 233 16.29 -10.63 12.63
CA THR A 233 16.44 -12.08 12.52
C THR A 233 17.89 -12.53 12.54
N LYS A 234 18.85 -11.59 12.43
CA LYS A 234 20.27 -11.88 12.21
C LYS A 234 20.52 -12.86 11.06
N TYR A 235 19.62 -12.82 10.07
CA TYR A 235 19.65 -13.68 8.90
C TYR A 235 19.69 -12.84 7.64
N LYS A 236 20.64 -13.14 6.75
CA LYS A 236 20.77 -12.51 5.43
C LYS A 236 20.22 -13.47 4.38
N PRO A 237 18.97 -13.28 3.90
CA PRO A 237 18.42 -14.12 2.85
C PRO A 237 19.16 -13.93 1.52
N SER A 238 19.16 -14.95 0.66
CA SER A 238 19.59 -14.79 -0.71
C SER A 238 18.66 -13.82 -1.46
N LEU A 239 19.16 -13.21 -2.54
CA LEU A 239 18.33 -12.34 -3.38
C LEU A 239 17.07 -13.08 -3.88
N LYS A 240 17.21 -14.36 -4.26
CA LYS A 240 16.05 -15.18 -4.69
C LYS A 240 15.00 -15.33 -3.60
N GLN A 241 15.39 -15.54 -2.35
CA GLN A 241 14.46 -15.65 -1.22
C GLN A 241 13.74 -14.32 -0.95
N THR A 242 14.48 -13.20 -0.95
CA THR A 242 13.89 -11.87 -0.75
C THR A 242 12.90 -11.52 -1.86
N LEU A 243 13.28 -11.77 -3.12
CA LEU A 243 12.40 -11.48 -4.24
C LEU A 243 11.19 -12.42 -4.32
N PHE A 244 11.34 -13.67 -3.90
CA PHE A 244 10.22 -14.61 -3.84
C PHE A 244 9.16 -14.16 -2.82
N GLU A 245 9.60 -13.79 -1.63
CA GLU A 245 8.71 -13.27 -0.57
C GLU A 245 7.98 -12.00 -1.02
N PHE A 246 8.70 -11.06 -1.62
CA PHE A 246 8.12 -9.83 -2.17
C PHE A 246 7.11 -10.12 -3.29
N ARG A 247 7.47 -10.98 -4.25
CA ARG A 247 6.62 -11.34 -5.40
C ARG A 247 5.31 -11.98 -4.97
N LEU A 248 5.38 -12.88 -3.99
CA LEU A 248 4.19 -13.51 -3.43
C LEU A 248 3.25 -12.48 -2.81
N ALA A 249 3.79 -11.57 -1.99
CA ALA A 249 3.03 -10.49 -1.39
C ALA A 249 2.40 -9.56 -2.44
N TYR A 250 3.18 -9.17 -3.45
CA TYR A 250 2.71 -8.33 -4.54
C TYR A 250 1.59 -8.98 -5.37
N LEU A 251 1.74 -10.26 -5.68
CA LEU A 251 0.74 -11.03 -6.42
C LEU A 251 -0.59 -11.11 -5.65
N ILE A 252 -0.52 -11.43 -4.35
CA ILE A 252 -1.71 -11.45 -3.48
C ILE A 252 -2.39 -10.09 -3.48
N THR A 253 -1.62 -9.02 -3.33
CA THR A 253 -2.13 -7.65 -3.35
C THR A 253 -2.83 -7.33 -4.68
N GLY A 254 -2.23 -7.67 -5.83
CA GLY A 254 -2.84 -7.44 -7.14
C GLY A 254 -4.13 -8.25 -7.36
N ILE A 255 -4.17 -9.51 -6.93
CA ILE A 255 -5.36 -10.36 -7.01
C ILE A 255 -6.49 -9.78 -6.16
N LEU A 256 -6.20 -9.37 -4.93
CA LEU A 256 -7.20 -8.77 -4.06
C LEU A 256 -7.75 -7.45 -4.62
N ALA A 257 -6.90 -6.62 -5.25
CA ALA A 257 -7.38 -5.40 -5.91
C ALA A 257 -8.45 -5.72 -6.98
N ILE A 258 -8.20 -6.74 -7.81
CA ILE A 258 -9.15 -7.19 -8.83
C ILE A 258 -10.43 -7.73 -8.18
N MET A 259 -10.31 -8.54 -7.10
CA MET A 259 -11.48 -9.05 -6.38
C MET A 259 -12.36 -7.92 -5.84
N PHE A 260 -11.77 -6.87 -5.25
CA PHE A 260 -12.53 -5.71 -4.76
C PHE A 260 -13.22 -4.93 -5.88
N VAL A 261 -12.59 -4.79 -7.05
CA VAL A 261 -13.26 -4.20 -8.23
C VAL A 261 -14.46 -5.03 -8.65
N ILE A 262 -14.30 -6.35 -8.73
CA ILE A 262 -15.39 -7.25 -9.15
C ILE A 262 -16.51 -7.23 -8.11
N LEU A 263 -16.21 -7.29 -6.82
CA LEU A 263 -17.21 -7.17 -5.75
C LEU A 263 -17.98 -5.84 -5.87
N GLY A 264 -17.28 -4.72 -6.02
CA GLY A 264 -17.91 -3.41 -6.24
C GLY A 264 -18.80 -3.39 -7.48
N SER A 265 -18.34 -4.01 -8.58
CA SER A 265 -19.09 -4.10 -9.83
C SER A 265 -20.35 -4.95 -9.70
N PHE A 266 -20.28 -6.11 -9.05
CA PHE A 266 -21.43 -7.02 -8.94
C PHE A 266 -22.51 -6.50 -8.00
N ILE A 267 -22.14 -5.74 -6.97
CA ILE A 267 -23.05 -5.38 -5.87
C ILE A 267 -23.58 -3.94 -6.00
N PHE A 268 -22.78 -3.02 -6.55
CA PHE A 268 -23.16 -1.60 -6.60
C PHE A 268 -23.39 -1.07 -8.01
N TYR A 269 -22.73 -1.62 -9.04
CA TYR A 269 -22.88 -1.11 -10.40
C TYR A 269 -24.30 -1.33 -10.93
N GLY A 270 -24.99 -0.25 -11.25
CA GLY A 270 -26.38 -0.30 -11.70
C GLY A 270 -27.40 -0.44 -10.58
N SER A 271 -27.03 -0.53 -9.31
CA SER A 271 -27.97 -0.64 -8.18
C SER A 271 -28.78 0.63 -7.89
N GLY A 272 -28.40 1.76 -8.45
CA GLY A 272 -28.96 3.08 -8.10
C GLY A 272 -28.45 3.64 -6.76
N GLU A 273 -27.62 2.90 -6.05
CA GLU A 273 -27.04 3.35 -4.79
C GLU A 273 -25.69 4.03 -5.00
N GLU A 274 -25.50 5.20 -4.40
CA GLU A 274 -24.21 5.89 -4.38
C GLU A 274 -23.44 5.58 -3.10
N LEU A 275 -22.10 5.41 -3.25
CA LEU A 275 -21.23 5.32 -2.08
C LEU A 275 -21.16 6.68 -1.38
N PRO A 276 -21.38 6.75 -0.05
CA PRO A 276 -21.45 8.03 0.67
C PRO A 276 -20.09 8.72 0.78
N ASN A 277 -20.09 10.03 1.09
CA ASN A 277 -18.88 10.81 1.37
C ASN A 277 -18.45 10.76 2.84
N SER A 278 -19.41 10.50 3.75
CA SER A 278 -19.10 10.34 5.18
C SER A 278 -18.29 9.08 5.42
N ASN A 279 -17.22 9.17 6.21
CA ASN A 279 -16.28 8.09 6.49
C ASN A 279 -16.96 6.87 7.14
N SER A 280 -17.81 7.06 8.17
CA SER A 280 -18.52 5.99 8.87
C SER A 280 -19.56 5.31 7.97
N GLN A 281 -20.36 6.10 7.23
CA GLN A 281 -21.35 5.56 6.30
C GLN A 281 -20.68 4.81 5.14
N PHE A 282 -19.55 5.31 4.63
CA PHE A 282 -18.76 4.62 3.62
C PHE A 282 -18.25 3.27 4.15
N ALA A 283 -17.67 3.26 5.35
CA ALA A 283 -17.21 2.03 5.99
C ALA A 283 -18.34 1.02 6.18
N ASN A 284 -19.54 1.47 6.59
CA ASN A 284 -20.72 0.64 6.70
C ASN A 284 -21.11 -0.01 5.36
N LYS A 285 -21.13 0.77 4.27
CA LYS A 285 -21.43 0.25 2.94
C LYS A 285 -20.41 -0.79 2.47
N ILE A 286 -19.12 -0.58 2.76
CA ILE A 286 -18.08 -1.58 2.46
C ILE A 286 -18.32 -2.87 3.25
N VAL A 287 -18.68 -2.80 4.53
CA VAL A 287 -18.99 -4.00 5.33
C VAL A 287 -20.22 -4.70 4.80
N GLN A 288 -21.26 -3.94 4.43
CA GLN A 288 -22.49 -4.48 3.82
C GLN A 288 -22.22 -5.27 2.53
N LEU A 289 -21.22 -4.87 1.73
CA LEU A 289 -20.79 -5.60 0.54
C LEU A 289 -20.51 -7.10 0.83
N TYR A 290 -19.95 -7.38 2.00
CA TYR A 290 -19.69 -8.76 2.43
C TYR A 290 -20.93 -9.41 3.03
N THR A 291 -21.69 -8.68 3.85
CA THR A 291 -22.84 -9.25 4.55
C THR A 291 -23.97 -9.62 3.60
N HIS A 292 -24.19 -8.85 2.54
CA HIS A 292 -25.14 -9.23 1.48
C HIS A 292 -24.83 -10.61 0.86
N THR A 293 -23.56 -10.98 0.83
CA THR A 293 -23.11 -12.20 0.16
C THR A 293 -22.93 -13.37 1.15
N ILE A 294 -22.36 -13.10 2.34
CA ILE A 294 -22.01 -14.13 3.34
C ILE A 294 -23.15 -14.34 4.35
N GLY A 295 -23.92 -13.27 4.62
CA GLY A 295 -24.99 -13.23 5.61
C GLY A 295 -24.68 -12.24 6.75
N ASP A 296 -25.73 -11.70 7.36
CA ASP A 296 -25.66 -10.64 8.38
C ASP A 296 -24.84 -11.02 9.62
N TRP A 297 -24.77 -12.31 9.95
CA TRP A 297 -23.95 -12.82 11.05
C TRP A 297 -22.47 -12.47 10.90
N SER A 298 -22.00 -12.25 9.67
CA SER A 298 -20.60 -11.94 9.37
C SER A 298 -20.21 -10.48 9.66
N TYR A 299 -21.18 -9.59 9.91
CA TYR A 299 -20.97 -8.15 10.05
C TYR A 299 -19.83 -7.79 11.01
N ILE A 300 -19.90 -8.27 12.26
CA ILE A 300 -18.90 -7.97 13.30
C ILE A 300 -17.51 -8.46 12.89
N ILE A 301 -17.42 -9.64 12.29
CA ILE A 301 -16.15 -10.24 11.87
C ILE A 301 -15.52 -9.40 10.75
N ILE A 302 -16.32 -9.02 9.76
CA ILE A 302 -15.87 -8.22 8.62
C ILE A 302 -15.51 -6.80 9.07
N ALA A 303 -16.36 -6.14 9.86
CA ALA A 303 -16.08 -4.80 10.38
C ALA A 303 -14.78 -4.75 11.21
N ALA A 304 -14.59 -5.73 12.11
CA ALA A 304 -13.37 -5.84 12.92
C ALA A 304 -12.14 -6.13 12.06
N SER A 305 -12.26 -6.99 11.04
CA SER A 305 -11.17 -7.30 10.10
C SER A 305 -10.80 -6.08 9.28
N ALA A 306 -11.76 -5.38 8.69
CA ALA A 306 -11.54 -4.18 7.90
C ALA A 306 -10.89 -3.06 8.75
N PHE A 307 -11.42 -2.78 9.95
CA PHE A 307 -10.81 -1.84 10.88
C PHE A 307 -9.36 -2.20 11.20
N THR A 308 -9.10 -3.46 11.54
CA THR A 308 -7.74 -3.86 11.95
C THR A 308 -6.74 -3.78 10.81
N VAL A 309 -7.14 -4.12 9.58
CA VAL A 309 -6.29 -3.95 8.39
C VAL A 309 -6.01 -2.47 8.17
N MET A 310 -7.02 -1.61 8.25
CA MET A 310 -6.85 -0.17 8.12
C MET A 310 -5.98 0.42 9.24
N PHE A 311 -6.14 -0.07 10.48
CA PHE A 311 -5.30 0.31 11.60
C PHE A 311 -3.83 -0.12 11.40
N GLY A 312 -3.61 -1.31 10.83
CA GLY A 312 -2.27 -1.75 10.41
C GLY A 312 -1.68 -0.87 9.32
N THR A 313 -2.51 -0.46 8.35
CA THR A 313 -2.10 0.43 7.26
C THR A 313 -1.67 1.80 7.79
N ILE A 314 -2.43 2.46 8.67
CA ILE A 314 -2.04 3.77 9.20
C ILE A 314 -0.76 3.69 10.04
N ILE A 315 -0.57 2.63 10.83
CA ILE A 315 0.68 2.41 11.57
C ILE A 315 1.86 2.24 10.61
N ALA A 316 1.70 1.45 9.55
CA ALA A 316 2.76 1.23 8.58
C ALA A 316 3.10 2.51 7.78
N VAL A 317 2.10 3.32 7.46
CA VAL A 317 2.29 4.62 6.79
C VAL A 317 3.03 5.60 7.68
N LEU A 318 2.64 5.73 8.95
CA LEU A 318 3.31 6.56 9.95
C LEU A 318 4.78 6.13 10.16
N ASP A 319 5.03 4.83 10.29
CA ASP A 319 6.39 4.27 10.45
C ASP A 319 7.22 4.48 9.17
N GLY A 320 6.64 4.20 8.00
CA GLY A 320 7.31 4.29 6.70
C GLY A 320 7.78 5.71 6.38
N TYR A 321 6.90 6.70 6.48
CA TYR A 321 7.27 8.11 6.26
C TYR A 321 8.26 8.61 7.31
N SER A 322 8.05 8.31 8.59
CA SER A 322 8.94 8.75 9.67
C SER A 322 10.37 8.23 9.50
N ARG A 323 10.53 6.93 9.18
CA ARG A 323 11.84 6.32 8.87
C ARG A 323 12.46 6.87 7.60
N SER A 324 11.64 7.07 6.58
CA SER A 324 12.07 7.59 5.27
C SER A 324 12.64 9.00 5.38
N LEU A 325 11.90 9.89 6.07
CA LEU A 325 12.34 11.25 6.36
C LEU A 325 13.58 11.28 7.23
N GLN A 326 13.59 10.49 8.31
CA GLN A 326 14.73 10.38 9.17
C GLN A 326 15.98 10.00 8.36
N ARG A 327 15.90 8.94 7.55
CA ARG A 327 17.05 8.49 6.74
C ARG A 327 17.48 9.55 5.73
N THR A 328 16.52 10.21 5.11
CA THR A 328 16.80 11.27 4.12
C THR A 328 17.53 12.45 4.76
N ILE A 329 17.08 12.92 5.90
CA ILE A 329 17.72 14.04 6.64
C ILE A 329 19.12 13.65 7.12
N GLU A 330 19.30 12.44 7.66
CA GLU A 330 20.63 11.93 8.00
C GLU A 330 21.56 12.01 6.79
N LEU A 331 21.10 11.57 5.62
CA LEU A 331 21.92 11.58 4.41
C LEU A 331 22.20 12.98 3.87
N ILE A 332 21.29 13.95 4.06
CA ILE A 332 21.50 15.34 3.64
C ILE A 332 22.53 16.04 4.53
N PHE A 333 22.38 15.93 5.84
CA PHE A 333 23.14 16.77 6.79
C PHE A 333 24.38 16.10 7.38
N THR A 334 24.54 14.75 7.28
CA THR A 334 25.74 14.09 7.80
C THR A 334 26.89 14.17 6.80
N LYS A 335 27.95 14.91 7.15
CA LYS A 335 29.26 14.86 6.47
C LYS A 335 29.95 13.55 6.78
N LYS A 336 30.76 13.03 5.83
CA LYS A 336 31.44 11.71 5.90
C LYS A 336 32.31 11.48 7.15
N GLU A 337 32.69 12.52 7.86
CA GLU A 337 33.65 12.49 8.98
C GLU A 337 33.05 12.69 10.37
N GLU A 338 31.84 13.20 10.48
CA GLU A 338 31.18 13.36 11.77
C GLU A 338 30.21 12.20 12.03
N LYS A 339 30.63 11.27 12.90
CA LYS A 339 29.73 10.37 13.60
C LYS A 339 28.87 11.19 14.59
N ILE A 340 28.08 12.13 14.10
CA ILE A 340 27.00 12.69 14.90
C ILE A 340 26.02 11.52 15.08
N ARG A 341 26.15 10.82 16.20
CA ARG A 341 25.08 9.99 16.77
C ARG A 341 23.96 10.91 17.21
N ILE A 342 23.32 11.58 16.23
CA ILE A 342 22.01 12.16 16.44
C ILE A 342 21.17 10.99 16.95
N LYS A 343 20.61 11.12 18.16
CA LYS A 343 19.83 10.05 18.78
C LYS A 343 18.75 9.65 17.78
N PHE A 344 19.01 8.59 17.03
CA PHE A 344 18.16 8.02 15.95
C PHE A 344 16.67 8.07 16.32
N ARG A 345 16.35 7.71 17.57
CA ARG A 345 14.99 7.69 18.12
C ARG A 345 14.36 9.10 18.21
N THR A 346 15.12 10.13 18.48
CA THR A 346 14.58 11.48 18.66
C THR A 346 14.06 12.04 17.34
N PHE A 347 14.80 11.91 16.24
CA PHE A 347 14.33 12.37 14.92
C PHE A 347 13.13 11.57 14.42
N TYR A 348 13.14 10.26 14.62
CA TYR A 348 11.98 9.43 14.30
C TYR A 348 10.72 9.92 15.02
N LEU A 349 10.80 10.18 16.33
CA LEU A 349 9.66 10.69 17.11
C LEU A 349 9.23 12.08 16.66
N VAL A 350 10.18 12.98 16.39
CA VAL A 350 9.86 14.33 15.88
C VAL A 350 9.06 14.23 14.58
N PHE A 351 9.51 13.40 13.62
CA PHE A 351 8.77 13.23 12.37
C PHE A 351 7.43 12.52 12.57
N LEU A 352 7.34 11.56 13.48
CA LEU A 352 6.09 10.89 13.81
C LEU A 352 5.03 11.88 14.34
N PHE A 353 5.40 12.75 15.27
CA PHE A 353 4.51 13.79 15.81
C PHE A 353 4.15 14.85 14.75
N LEU A 354 5.13 15.30 13.98
CA LEU A 354 4.95 16.30 12.93
C LEU A 354 4.02 15.78 11.83
N LEU A 355 4.22 14.53 11.42
CA LEU A 355 3.39 13.85 10.43
C LEU A 355 1.96 13.70 10.94
N SER A 356 1.78 13.21 12.16
CA SER A 356 0.45 13.04 12.75
C SER A 356 -0.29 14.37 12.88
N GLY A 357 0.35 15.41 13.43
CA GLY A 357 -0.25 16.73 13.58
C GLY A 357 -0.59 17.39 12.24
N GLY A 358 0.33 17.34 11.27
CA GLY A 358 0.08 17.90 9.93
C GLY A 358 -1.03 17.16 9.18
N SER A 359 -1.13 15.85 9.36
CA SER A 359 -2.20 15.03 8.74
C SER A 359 -3.57 15.35 9.35
N LEU A 360 -3.65 15.62 10.67
CA LEU A 360 -4.89 16.09 11.29
C LEU A 360 -5.35 17.43 10.71
N VAL A 361 -4.42 18.38 10.52
CA VAL A 361 -4.75 19.67 9.88
C VAL A 361 -5.33 19.46 8.48
N VAL A 362 -4.72 18.57 7.69
CA VAL A 362 -5.25 18.22 6.35
C VAL A 362 -6.66 17.66 6.45
N VAL A 363 -6.90 16.68 7.34
CA VAL A 363 -8.24 16.08 7.48
C VAL A 363 -9.28 17.12 7.86
N PHE A 364 -8.98 18.00 8.79
CA PHE A 364 -9.92 19.06 9.21
C PHE A 364 -10.23 20.05 8.08
N GLN A 365 -9.28 20.32 7.17
CA GLN A 365 -9.52 21.15 6.00
C GLN A 365 -10.46 20.50 4.97
N PHE A 366 -10.41 19.19 4.81
CA PHE A 366 -11.30 18.45 3.90
C PHE A 366 -12.68 18.16 4.51
N GLY A 367 -12.84 18.31 5.85
CA GLY A 367 -14.09 18.03 6.56
C GLY A 367 -14.60 16.62 6.30
N ASN A 368 -15.91 16.48 5.94
CA ASN A 368 -16.52 15.17 5.71
C ASN A 368 -16.37 14.66 4.26
N ASN A 369 -15.46 15.21 3.46
CA ASN A 369 -15.26 14.82 2.06
C ASN A 369 -14.19 13.73 1.91
N LEU A 370 -14.50 12.50 2.35
CA LEU A 370 -13.60 11.35 2.26
C LEU A 370 -13.11 11.08 0.83
N LYS A 371 -14.03 11.09 -0.14
CA LYS A 371 -13.67 10.80 -1.54
C LYS A 371 -12.68 11.83 -2.09
N GLU A 372 -12.92 13.11 -1.82
CA GLU A 372 -12.05 14.20 -2.30
C GLU A 372 -10.65 14.12 -1.71
N LEU A 373 -10.52 13.88 -0.40
CA LEU A 373 -9.21 13.71 0.25
C LEU A 373 -8.46 12.50 -0.31
N VAL A 374 -9.14 11.36 -0.46
CA VAL A 374 -8.53 10.15 -1.00
C VAL A 374 -8.12 10.36 -2.46
N ASP A 375 -8.98 10.95 -3.29
CA ASP A 375 -8.68 11.21 -4.70
C ASP A 375 -7.50 12.20 -4.85
N PHE A 376 -7.45 13.24 -4.03
CA PHE A 376 -6.32 14.17 -4.02
C PHE A 376 -4.99 13.48 -3.65
N ALA A 377 -4.98 12.69 -2.55
CA ALA A 377 -3.79 11.98 -2.11
C ALA A 377 -3.30 10.95 -3.15
N THR A 378 -4.24 10.27 -3.82
CA THR A 378 -3.93 9.25 -4.82
C THR A 378 -3.42 9.86 -6.13
N VAL A 379 -4.02 10.96 -6.60
CA VAL A 379 -3.54 11.71 -7.77
C VAL A 379 -2.13 12.27 -7.52
N LEU A 380 -1.89 12.83 -6.33
CA LEU A 380 -0.55 13.32 -5.96
C LEU A 380 0.49 12.19 -6.00
N SER A 381 0.15 11.02 -5.45
CA SER A 381 1.01 9.83 -5.51
C SER A 381 1.24 9.36 -6.95
N PHE A 382 0.24 9.51 -7.85
CA PHE A 382 0.38 9.17 -9.26
C PHE A 382 1.39 10.08 -9.97
N VAL A 383 1.32 11.39 -9.74
CA VAL A 383 2.25 12.36 -10.34
C VAL A 383 3.70 12.15 -9.87
N ILE A 384 3.89 11.71 -8.62
CA ILE A 384 5.20 11.40 -8.06
C ILE A 384 5.77 10.09 -8.61
N ALA A 385 4.93 9.13 -8.93
CA ALA A 385 5.32 7.76 -9.27
C ALA A 385 6.38 7.64 -10.39
N PRO A 386 6.30 8.35 -11.52
CA PRO A 386 7.31 8.25 -12.58
C PRO A 386 8.70 8.72 -12.14
N ILE A 387 8.77 9.73 -11.28
CA ILE A 387 10.05 10.26 -10.79
C ILE A 387 10.76 9.21 -9.92
N ILE A 388 10.02 8.62 -8.96
CA ILE A 388 10.55 7.53 -8.13
C ILE A 388 10.89 6.32 -8.99
N GLY A 389 10.05 5.98 -9.98
CA GLY A 389 10.30 4.91 -10.94
C GLY A 389 11.61 5.09 -11.70
N ILE A 390 11.90 6.30 -12.19
CA ILE A 390 13.16 6.64 -12.87
C ILE A 390 14.35 6.48 -11.93
N PHE A 391 14.27 6.96 -10.69
CA PHE A 391 15.34 6.83 -9.71
C PHE A 391 15.64 5.36 -9.41
N ASN A 392 14.59 4.58 -9.11
CA ASN A 392 14.72 3.15 -8.85
C ASN A 392 15.34 2.40 -10.03
N PHE A 393 14.88 2.67 -11.25
CA PHE A 393 15.40 2.06 -12.47
C PHE A 393 16.88 2.38 -12.67
N ARG A 394 17.31 3.65 -12.53
CA ARG A 394 18.71 4.07 -12.67
C ARG A 394 19.62 3.39 -11.66
N LEU A 395 19.16 3.19 -10.43
CA LEU A 395 19.94 2.53 -9.38
C LEU A 395 20.19 1.05 -9.68
N VAL A 396 19.15 0.33 -10.11
CA VAL A 396 19.27 -1.13 -10.27
C VAL A 396 19.85 -1.55 -11.62
N THR A 397 19.84 -0.66 -12.63
CA THR A 397 20.42 -0.94 -13.95
C THR A 397 21.83 -0.36 -14.14
N GLY A 398 22.22 0.58 -13.26
CA GLY A 398 23.51 1.26 -13.30
C GLY A 398 24.62 0.50 -12.58
N LYS A 399 25.77 1.19 -12.40
CA LYS A 399 26.95 0.68 -11.72
C LYS A 399 26.80 0.49 -10.20
N HIS A 400 25.66 0.90 -9.64
CA HIS A 400 25.39 0.86 -8.21
C HIS A 400 25.00 -0.54 -7.72
N LEU A 401 24.72 -1.45 -8.64
CA LEU A 401 24.31 -2.82 -8.33
C LEU A 401 25.24 -3.82 -9.04
N PRO A 402 25.68 -4.91 -8.37
CA PRO A 402 26.43 -5.98 -9.01
C PRO A 402 25.65 -6.56 -10.20
N LYS A 403 26.36 -6.92 -11.28
CA LYS A 403 25.75 -7.43 -12.52
C LYS A 403 24.79 -8.60 -12.27
N ASP A 404 25.19 -9.54 -11.41
CA ASP A 404 24.41 -10.72 -11.06
C ASP A 404 23.11 -10.40 -10.27
N SER A 405 23.04 -9.21 -9.69
CA SER A 405 21.89 -8.72 -8.95
C SER A 405 21.00 -7.79 -9.79
N GLN A 406 21.41 -7.43 -11.00
CA GLN A 406 20.61 -6.56 -11.86
C GLN A 406 19.33 -7.26 -12.34
N PRO A 407 18.26 -6.50 -12.66
CA PRO A 407 17.02 -7.05 -13.18
C PRO A 407 17.24 -7.68 -14.58
N SER A 408 16.41 -8.68 -14.89
CA SER A 408 16.37 -9.29 -16.22
C SER A 408 15.98 -8.29 -17.31
N MET A 409 16.25 -8.59 -18.58
CA MET A 409 15.90 -7.73 -19.70
C MET A 409 14.39 -7.47 -19.77
N LEU A 410 13.58 -8.50 -19.56
CA LEU A 410 12.12 -8.37 -19.50
C LEU A 410 11.68 -7.33 -18.44
N LEU A 411 12.28 -7.40 -17.25
CA LEU A 411 11.94 -6.47 -16.17
C LEU A 411 12.41 -5.03 -16.47
N LYS A 412 13.53 -4.88 -17.18
CA LYS A 412 13.99 -3.57 -17.66
C LYS A 412 13.01 -2.97 -18.68
N VAL A 413 12.58 -3.76 -19.66
CA VAL A 413 11.60 -3.34 -20.67
C VAL A 413 10.27 -2.94 -20.00
N LEU A 414 9.78 -3.78 -19.09
CA LEU A 414 8.55 -3.50 -18.34
C LEU A 414 8.67 -2.21 -17.52
N SER A 415 9.86 -1.95 -16.93
CA SER A 415 10.13 -0.70 -16.19
C SER A 415 10.06 0.52 -17.09
N VAL A 416 10.67 0.45 -18.27
CA VAL A 416 10.64 1.57 -19.24
C VAL A 416 9.22 1.81 -19.72
N ALA A 417 8.48 0.75 -20.05
CA ALA A 417 7.06 0.86 -20.41
C ALA A 417 6.24 1.51 -19.28
N GLY A 418 6.47 1.11 -18.03
CA GLY A 418 5.82 1.72 -16.86
C GLY A 418 6.18 3.19 -16.68
N ILE A 419 7.45 3.58 -16.83
CA ILE A 419 7.89 4.99 -16.76
C ILE A 419 7.19 5.81 -17.86
N VAL A 420 7.19 5.33 -19.09
CA VAL A 420 6.56 6.04 -20.24
C VAL A 420 5.06 6.19 -20.00
N PHE A 421 4.38 5.12 -19.59
CA PHE A 421 2.94 5.13 -19.31
C PHE A 421 2.60 6.13 -18.20
N LEU A 422 3.24 6.01 -17.03
CA LEU A 422 2.96 6.88 -15.89
C LEU A 422 3.33 8.33 -16.17
N SER A 423 4.44 8.59 -16.89
CA SER A 423 4.84 9.95 -17.27
C SER A 423 3.85 10.57 -18.27
N GLY A 424 3.42 9.78 -19.27
CA GLY A 424 2.45 10.23 -20.26
C GLY A 424 1.13 10.65 -19.63
N PHE A 425 0.57 9.81 -18.74
CA PHE A 425 -0.66 10.13 -18.01
C PHE A 425 -0.49 11.29 -17.03
N ALA A 426 0.66 11.38 -16.31
CA ALA A 426 0.92 12.50 -15.41
C ALA A 426 1.01 13.84 -16.17
N LEU A 427 1.68 13.86 -17.32
CA LEU A 427 1.75 15.06 -18.18
C LEU A 427 0.38 15.42 -18.75
N PHE A 428 -0.37 14.42 -19.23
CA PHE A 428 -1.73 14.63 -19.70
C PHE A 428 -2.61 15.27 -18.62
N PHE A 429 -2.55 14.76 -17.40
CA PHE A 429 -3.29 15.33 -16.26
C PHE A 429 -2.91 16.79 -15.99
N LEU A 430 -1.62 17.11 -15.93
CA LEU A 430 -1.16 18.47 -15.66
C LEU A 430 -1.61 19.44 -16.75
N ILE A 431 -1.55 19.00 -18.03
CA ILE A 431 -2.02 19.79 -19.16
C ILE A 431 -3.54 19.96 -19.11
N ALA A 432 -4.29 18.88 -18.91
CA ALA A 432 -5.75 18.94 -18.84
C ALA A 432 -6.23 19.85 -17.70
N LYS A 433 -5.61 19.76 -16.53
CA LYS A 433 -5.95 20.63 -15.40
C LYS A 433 -5.65 22.10 -15.68
N PHE A 434 -4.56 22.41 -16.41
CA PHE A 434 -4.17 23.78 -16.71
C PHE A 434 -5.04 24.44 -17.81
N TYR A 435 -5.55 23.64 -18.76
CA TYR A 435 -6.35 24.18 -19.88
C TYR A 435 -7.86 24.11 -19.64
N LEU A 436 -8.33 23.27 -18.68
CA LEU A 436 -9.75 23.02 -18.42
C LEU A 436 -10.22 23.59 -17.06
N SER A 437 -9.30 24.17 -16.26
CA SER A 437 -9.60 24.96 -15.06
C SER A 437 -9.63 26.44 -15.42
#